data_dcb59685b445b637eb340f1f0d45dd6f
#
_entry.id   dcb59685b445b637eb340f1f0d45dd6f
#
_cell.length_a   1.000
_cell.length_b   1.000
_cell.length_c   1.000
_cell.angle_alpha   90.00
_cell.angle_beta   90.00
_cell.angle_gamma   90.00
#
_symmetry.space_group_name_H-M   'P 1'
#
loop_
_entity.id
_entity.type
_entity.pdbx_description
1 polymer ?
#
loop_
_entity_poly.entity_id
_entity_poly.type
_entity_poly.pdbx_seq_one_letter_code
_entity_poly.pdbx_strand_id
1 'polypeptide(L)'
;MKTNAKKKIKISVFFAIIFVVLFLYVVSMLAPLAWGFITALKSQDDFRVNVLGLPEGNILNWKWSNFVGVTSGFEAQITIEGQGRYYVTFWPMLYNTLMYAIGSAAIRAIVPCVVGYVTAKFDYKFSKFINTLVLVLMTVPIVGSAPSEFQILQELQLYDTMIGNYIQKFNFLGMYYLVYYAAFKNMSNDFAEAAYVDGASELRVMIQIIIPMIANIIGTVFLIHFIDFWNDYQTPLLYLPSYATLARGLFTLSRKQQGDFATVPYRMAGCLLLATPILILFLIFKEKLMGNLSMGGIKE
;
A
#
# COMPACT_ATOMS: atom_id res chain seq x y z
N MET A 1 6.74 -49.66 26.81
CA MET A 1 7.30 -49.12 25.57
C MET A 1 6.19 -49.06 24.51
N LYS A 2 5.60 -47.89 24.27
CA LYS A 2 4.61 -47.72 23.19
C LYS A 2 5.34 -47.05 22.03
N THR A 3 5.62 -47.80 20.98
CA THR A 3 6.19 -47.36 19.72
C THR A 3 5.18 -46.43 19.02
N ASN A 4 5.51 -45.11 18.97
CA ASN A 4 4.79 -44.14 18.13
C ASN A 4 5.07 -44.45 16.66
N ALA A 5 4.20 -45.24 16.04
CA ALA A 5 4.20 -45.43 14.59
C ALA A 5 3.80 -44.11 13.94
N LYS A 6 4.76 -43.38 13.34
CA LYS A 6 4.51 -42.21 12.47
C LYS A 6 3.58 -42.65 11.33
N LYS A 7 2.33 -42.22 11.38
CA LYS A 7 1.33 -42.44 10.32
C LYS A 7 1.90 -41.78 9.03
N LYS A 8 2.37 -42.57 8.07
CA LYS A 8 2.75 -42.08 6.74
C LYS A 8 1.50 -41.51 6.09
N ILE A 9 1.46 -40.19 5.95
CA ILE A 9 0.41 -39.49 5.21
C ILE A 9 0.55 -39.90 3.74
N LYS A 10 -0.40 -40.70 3.23
CA LYS A 10 -0.50 -41.02 1.81
C LYS A 10 -0.98 -39.72 1.11
N ILE A 11 -0.09 -39.04 0.45
CA ILE A 11 -0.44 -37.89 -0.37
C ILE A 11 -1.31 -38.42 -1.53
N SER A 12 -2.56 -38.02 -1.57
CA SER A 12 -3.45 -38.30 -2.71
C SER A 12 -2.89 -37.66 -3.97
N VAL A 13 -3.05 -38.28 -5.12
CA VAL A 13 -2.65 -37.71 -6.43
C VAL A 13 -3.23 -36.31 -6.63
N PHE A 14 -4.44 -36.09 -6.16
CA PHE A 14 -5.08 -34.76 -6.20
C PHE A 14 -4.27 -33.70 -5.44
N PHE A 15 -3.81 -33.98 -4.21
CA PHE A 15 -2.97 -33.07 -3.44
C PHE A 15 -1.60 -32.85 -4.09
N ALA A 16 -1.03 -33.88 -4.73
CA ALA A 16 0.23 -33.72 -5.46
C ALA A 16 0.07 -32.78 -6.67
N ILE A 17 -1.02 -32.89 -7.42
CA ILE A 17 -1.32 -31.98 -8.54
C ILE A 17 -1.48 -30.54 -8.03
N ILE A 18 -2.28 -30.30 -6.99
CA ILE A 18 -2.46 -28.98 -6.39
C ILE A 18 -1.10 -28.41 -5.96
N PHE A 19 -0.28 -29.20 -5.28
CA PHE A 19 1.04 -28.75 -4.84
C PHE A 19 1.93 -28.34 -6.01
N VAL A 20 1.96 -29.12 -7.11
CA VAL A 20 2.73 -28.79 -8.30
C VAL A 20 2.24 -27.48 -8.94
N VAL A 21 0.93 -27.32 -9.07
CA VAL A 21 0.33 -26.08 -9.62
C VAL A 21 0.69 -24.87 -8.76
N LEU A 22 0.55 -24.96 -7.45
CA LEU A 22 0.92 -23.89 -6.52
C LEU A 22 2.42 -23.61 -6.54
N PHE A 23 3.26 -24.63 -6.63
CA PHE A 23 4.71 -24.47 -6.74
C PHE A 23 5.08 -23.73 -8.02
N LEU A 24 4.54 -24.14 -9.18
CA LEU A 24 4.78 -23.45 -10.45
C LEU A 24 4.29 -22.00 -10.42
N TYR A 25 3.15 -21.74 -9.76
CA TYR A 25 2.64 -20.40 -9.55
C TYR A 25 3.61 -19.55 -8.72
N VAL A 26 4.12 -20.07 -7.60
CA VAL A 26 5.12 -19.38 -6.77
C VAL A 26 6.40 -19.09 -7.56
N VAL A 27 6.90 -20.07 -8.32
CA VAL A 27 8.08 -19.89 -9.17
C VAL A 27 7.84 -18.80 -10.22
N SER A 28 6.67 -18.79 -10.87
CA SER A 28 6.31 -17.77 -11.86
C SER A 28 6.25 -16.35 -11.27
N MET A 29 5.90 -16.21 -9.99
CA MET A 29 5.87 -14.94 -9.28
C MET A 29 7.27 -14.48 -8.83
N LEU A 30 8.12 -15.41 -8.39
CA LEU A 30 9.46 -15.09 -7.90
C LEU A 30 10.50 -14.90 -9.02
N ALA A 31 10.32 -15.58 -10.16
CA ALA A 31 11.27 -15.53 -11.26
C ALA A 31 11.50 -14.10 -11.83
N PRO A 32 10.47 -13.27 -12.08
CA PRO A 32 10.67 -11.90 -12.53
C PRO A 32 11.41 -11.03 -11.49
N LEU A 33 11.16 -11.24 -10.19
CA LEU A 33 11.83 -10.50 -9.13
C LEU A 33 13.31 -10.88 -9.05
N ALA A 34 13.61 -12.18 -9.12
CA ALA A 34 14.99 -12.67 -9.16
C ALA A 34 15.73 -12.18 -10.41
N TRP A 35 15.07 -12.25 -11.57
CA TRP A 35 15.63 -11.73 -12.82
C TRP A 35 15.88 -10.23 -12.75
N GLY A 36 14.94 -9.45 -12.20
CA GLY A 36 15.10 -8.01 -12.01
C GLY A 36 16.28 -7.67 -11.12
N PHE A 37 16.46 -8.42 -10.01
CA PHE A 37 17.59 -8.26 -9.10
C PHE A 37 18.93 -8.58 -9.78
N ILE A 38 19.02 -9.71 -10.48
CA ILE A 38 20.20 -10.12 -11.25
C ILE A 38 20.51 -9.06 -12.33
N THR A 39 19.49 -8.58 -13.04
CA THR A 39 19.64 -7.58 -14.08
C THR A 39 20.13 -6.23 -13.53
N ALA A 40 19.63 -5.80 -12.36
CA ALA A 40 20.08 -4.57 -11.72
C ALA A 40 21.59 -4.55 -11.39
N LEU A 41 22.20 -5.72 -11.28
CA LEU A 41 23.63 -5.89 -10.96
C LEU A 41 24.53 -6.01 -12.20
N LYS A 42 23.97 -5.89 -13.41
CA LYS A 42 24.71 -5.96 -14.68
C LYS A 42 25.16 -4.59 -15.17
N SER A 43 26.19 -4.60 -16.03
CA SER A 43 26.43 -3.50 -16.96
C SER A 43 25.44 -3.57 -18.13
N GLN A 44 25.28 -2.49 -18.89
CA GLN A 44 24.42 -2.51 -20.08
C GLN A 44 24.97 -3.46 -21.16
N ASP A 45 26.28 -3.56 -21.29
CA ASP A 45 26.92 -4.43 -22.30
C ASP A 45 26.77 -5.91 -21.91
N ASP A 46 26.98 -6.26 -20.63
CA ASP A 46 26.68 -7.61 -20.10
C ASP A 46 25.20 -7.96 -20.33
N PHE A 47 24.27 -7.06 -20.03
CA PHE A 47 22.85 -7.29 -20.25
C PHE A 47 22.51 -7.55 -21.73
N ARG A 48 23.12 -6.85 -22.66
CA ARG A 48 22.90 -7.07 -24.12
C ARG A 48 23.31 -8.45 -24.59
N VAL A 49 24.40 -9.00 -24.03
CA VAL A 49 24.93 -10.31 -24.41
C VAL A 49 24.26 -11.44 -23.61
N ASN A 50 24.01 -11.21 -22.33
CA ASN A 50 23.50 -12.20 -21.39
C ASN A 50 22.27 -11.67 -20.63
N VAL A 51 21.08 -11.84 -21.23
CA VAL A 51 19.82 -11.30 -20.67
C VAL A 51 19.38 -12.06 -19.41
N LEU A 52 19.51 -13.40 -19.41
CA LEU A 52 18.92 -14.27 -18.37
C LEU A 52 19.93 -14.78 -17.33
N GLY A 53 21.20 -14.87 -17.68
CA GLY A 53 22.23 -15.44 -16.79
C GLY A 53 22.68 -14.49 -15.69
N LEU A 54 23.61 -14.93 -14.88
CA LEU A 54 24.23 -14.12 -13.83
C LEU A 54 25.15 -13.04 -14.44
N PRO A 55 25.41 -11.92 -13.71
CA PRO A 55 26.37 -10.91 -14.15
C PRO A 55 27.79 -11.51 -14.30
N GLU A 56 28.55 -10.96 -15.21
CA GLU A 56 29.94 -11.40 -15.45
C GLU A 56 30.82 -11.17 -14.20
N GLY A 57 31.75 -12.11 -13.95
CA GLY A 57 32.74 -12.05 -12.90
C GLY A 57 32.22 -12.50 -11.52
N ASN A 58 32.97 -12.14 -10.47
CA ASN A 58 32.62 -12.48 -9.09
C ASN A 58 31.57 -11.52 -8.53
N ILE A 59 30.77 -11.98 -7.54
CA ILE A 59 29.73 -11.21 -6.85
C ILE A 59 30.24 -9.85 -6.36
N LEU A 60 31.49 -9.76 -5.92
CA LEU A 60 32.12 -8.51 -5.47
C LEU A 60 32.32 -7.49 -6.60
N ASN A 61 32.47 -7.97 -7.84
CA ASN A 61 32.71 -7.14 -9.03
C ASN A 61 31.43 -6.77 -9.77
N TRP A 62 30.28 -7.28 -9.33
CA TRP A 62 29.01 -6.93 -9.92
C TRP A 62 28.70 -5.42 -9.73
N LYS A 63 27.85 -4.86 -10.57
CA LYS A 63 27.55 -3.42 -10.60
C LYS A 63 26.63 -2.97 -9.45
N TRP A 64 27.04 -3.20 -8.21
CA TRP A 64 26.33 -2.69 -7.02
C TRP A 64 26.16 -1.16 -7.02
N SER A 65 27.07 -0.47 -7.74
CA SER A 65 27.00 0.97 -7.94
C SER A 65 25.72 1.44 -8.66
N ASN A 66 25.01 0.55 -9.39
CA ASN A 66 23.74 0.89 -10.03
C ASN A 66 22.68 1.33 -9.01
N PHE A 67 22.64 0.72 -7.82
CA PHE A 67 21.70 1.09 -6.77
C PHE A 67 21.95 2.48 -6.18
N VAL A 68 23.20 2.89 -6.10
CA VAL A 68 23.56 4.26 -5.67
C VAL A 68 23.41 5.23 -6.84
N GLY A 69 23.93 4.87 -8.00
CA GLY A 69 23.86 5.70 -9.20
C GLY A 69 22.45 6.03 -9.65
N VAL A 70 21.51 5.08 -9.51
CA VAL A 70 20.12 5.32 -9.94
C VAL A 70 19.43 6.43 -9.14
N THR A 71 19.85 6.72 -7.90
CA THR A 71 19.29 7.82 -7.12
C THR A 71 19.46 9.17 -7.81
N SER A 72 20.58 9.35 -8.53
CA SER A 72 20.82 10.54 -9.35
C SER A 72 19.94 10.57 -10.62
N GLY A 73 19.41 9.43 -11.04
CA GLY A 73 18.48 9.31 -12.16
C GLY A 73 17.02 9.64 -11.80
N PHE A 74 16.69 9.69 -10.50
CA PHE A 74 15.38 10.10 -10.02
C PHE A 74 15.25 11.62 -10.11
N GLU A 75 14.68 12.07 -11.21
CA GLU A 75 14.42 13.46 -11.49
C GLU A 75 13.01 13.62 -12.02
N ALA A 76 12.26 14.58 -11.51
CA ALA A 76 11.00 15.01 -12.09
C ALA A 76 11.01 16.52 -12.26
N GLN A 77 10.68 16.97 -13.45
CA GLN A 77 10.46 18.39 -13.69
C GLN A 77 9.13 18.80 -13.08
N ILE A 78 9.18 19.83 -12.26
CA ILE A 78 8.00 20.50 -11.71
C ILE A 78 8.00 21.96 -12.20
N THR A 79 6.81 22.54 -12.26
CA THR A 79 6.65 23.97 -12.58
C THR A 79 5.95 24.60 -11.38
N ILE A 80 6.60 25.57 -10.76
CA ILE A 80 6.01 26.36 -9.68
C ILE A 80 5.58 27.70 -10.28
N GLU A 81 4.31 28.03 -10.07
CA GLU A 81 3.74 29.28 -10.59
C GLU A 81 4.53 30.50 -10.07
N GLY A 82 4.96 31.36 -10.99
CA GLY A 82 5.77 32.55 -10.67
C GLY A 82 7.27 32.28 -10.44
N GLN A 83 7.73 31.03 -10.33
CA GLN A 83 9.15 30.72 -10.08
C GLN A 83 9.84 29.96 -11.22
N GLY A 84 9.08 29.34 -12.15
CA GLY A 84 9.64 28.66 -13.30
C GLY A 84 9.74 27.15 -13.13
N ARG A 85 10.68 26.54 -13.86
CA ARG A 85 10.86 25.07 -13.90
C ARG A 85 12.00 24.65 -12.98
N TYR A 86 11.74 23.64 -12.14
CA TYR A 86 12.70 23.06 -11.22
C TYR A 86 12.77 21.54 -11.41
N TYR A 87 13.92 20.95 -11.05
CA TYR A 87 14.09 19.50 -10.99
C TYR A 87 14.09 19.06 -9.53
N VAL A 88 13.15 18.19 -9.19
CA VAL A 88 13.10 17.51 -7.89
C VAL A 88 13.92 16.24 -7.99
N THR A 89 14.85 16.04 -7.07
CA THR A 89 15.74 14.89 -7.00
C THR A 89 15.24 13.86 -5.98
N PHE A 90 15.97 12.77 -5.80
CA PHE A 90 15.60 11.61 -4.99
C PHE A 90 15.17 11.97 -3.55
N TRP A 91 15.94 12.75 -2.81
CA TRP A 91 15.68 13.01 -1.39
C TRP A 91 14.40 13.83 -1.14
N PRO A 92 14.17 14.94 -1.81
CA PRO A 92 12.87 15.61 -1.75
C PRO A 92 11.70 14.73 -2.19
N MET A 93 11.89 13.88 -3.22
CA MET A 93 10.86 12.91 -3.63
C MET A 93 10.55 11.91 -2.54
N LEU A 94 11.55 11.40 -1.82
CA LEU A 94 11.36 10.50 -0.69
C LEU A 94 10.53 11.15 0.40
N TYR A 95 10.85 12.40 0.76
CA TYR A 95 10.08 13.17 1.73
C TYR A 95 8.62 13.35 1.28
N ASN A 96 8.41 13.76 0.05
CA ASN A 96 7.06 13.91 -0.53
C ASN A 96 6.29 12.59 -0.52
N THR A 97 6.97 11.48 -0.84
CA THR A 97 6.37 10.14 -0.82
C THR A 97 5.92 9.75 0.58
N LEU A 98 6.76 9.98 1.59
CA LEU A 98 6.42 9.69 2.98
C LEU A 98 5.21 10.51 3.45
N MET A 99 5.22 11.82 3.19
CA MET A 99 4.09 12.69 3.53
C MET A 99 2.81 12.25 2.81
N TYR A 100 2.90 12.02 1.50
CA TYR A 100 1.78 11.58 0.68
C TYR A 100 1.22 10.23 1.14
N ALA A 101 2.08 9.20 1.25
CA ALA A 101 1.65 7.82 1.52
C ALA A 101 1.17 7.65 2.96
N ILE A 102 1.91 8.16 3.96
CA ILE A 102 1.53 8.03 5.37
C ILE A 102 0.25 8.79 5.67
N GLY A 103 0.17 10.07 5.24
CA GLY A 103 -1.00 10.90 5.51
C GLY A 103 -2.26 10.38 4.83
N SER A 104 -2.16 10.01 3.55
CA SER A 104 -3.28 9.44 2.79
C SER A 104 -3.75 8.09 3.35
N ALA A 105 -2.81 7.21 3.72
CA ALA A 105 -3.12 5.91 4.33
C ALA A 105 -3.77 6.05 5.71
N ALA A 106 -3.28 6.99 6.54
CA ALA A 106 -3.86 7.25 7.85
C ALA A 106 -5.33 7.70 7.72
N ILE A 107 -5.61 8.64 6.83
CA ILE A 107 -6.97 9.13 6.60
C ILE A 107 -7.87 7.99 6.10
N ARG A 108 -7.43 7.23 5.12
CA ARG A 108 -8.16 6.10 4.56
C ARG A 108 -8.38 4.94 5.55
N ALA A 109 -7.56 4.82 6.57
CA ALA A 109 -7.75 3.86 7.65
C ALA A 109 -8.65 4.40 8.75
N ILE A 110 -8.47 5.67 9.18
CA ILE A 110 -9.16 6.24 10.33
C ILE A 110 -10.61 6.64 9.99
N VAL A 111 -10.85 7.27 8.84
CA VAL A 111 -12.19 7.80 8.49
C VAL A 111 -13.24 6.69 8.45
N PRO A 112 -13.06 5.59 7.69
CA PRO A 112 -14.02 4.49 7.69
C PRO A 112 -14.10 3.77 9.05
N CYS A 113 -13.03 3.78 9.85
CA CYS A 113 -13.03 3.22 11.21
C CYS A 113 -13.98 4.00 12.12
N VAL A 114 -13.87 5.33 12.17
CA VAL A 114 -14.72 6.17 12.99
C VAL A 114 -16.19 6.07 12.56
N VAL A 115 -16.47 6.16 11.24
CA VAL A 115 -17.84 6.04 10.72
C VAL A 115 -18.40 4.64 11.00
N GLY A 116 -17.58 3.58 10.83
CA GLY A 116 -17.95 2.20 11.15
C GLY A 116 -18.28 2.00 12.62
N TYR A 117 -17.51 2.61 13.52
CA TYR A 117 -17.79 2.60 14.96
C TYR A 117 -19.15 3.24 15.28
N VAL A 118 -19.36 4.48 14.82
CA VAL A 118 -20.60 5.22 15.11
C VAL A 118 -21.81 4.47 14.57
N THR A 119 -21.74 3.95 13.34
CA THR A 119 -22.87 3.25 12.74
C THR A 119 -23.13 1.86 13.33
N ALA A 120 -22.09 1.18 13.88
CA ALA A 120 -22.24 -0.14 14.47
C ALA A 120 -22.74 -0.09 15.93
N LYS A 121 -22.32 0.91 16.71
CA LYS A 121 -22.61 1.02 18.14
C LYS A 121 -23.83 1.86 18.47
N PHE A 122 -24.22 2.79 17.58
CA PHE A 122 -25.36 3.66 17.81
C PHE A 122 -26.50 3.33 16.82
N ASP A 123 -27.63 2.82 17.33
CA ASP A 123 -28.78 2.39 16.52
C ASP A 123 -29.72 3.56 16.20
N TYR A 124 -29.24 4.54 15.42
CA TYR A 124 -30.06 5.63 14.91
C TYR A 124 -30.55 5.36 13.48
N LYS A 125 -31.63 6.02 13.07
CA LYS A 125 -32.11 5.97 11.67
C LYS A 125 -31.03 6.38 10.67
N PHE A 126 -30.19 7.35 11.05
CA PHE A 126 -29.07 7.82 10.25
C PHE A 126 -27.96 6.76 10.09
N SER A 127 -27.68 5.98 11.14
CA SER A 127 -26.73 4.86 11.06
C SER A 127 -27.18 3.81 10.04
N LYS A 128 -28.47 3.47 10.05
CA LYS A 128 -29.07 2.54 9.08
C LYS A 128 -29.00 3.09 7.64
N PHE A 129 -29.27 4.40 7.49
CA PHE A 129 -29.15 5.07 6.19
C PHE A 129 -27.71 5.02 5.66
N ILE A 130 -26.71 5.38 6.47
CA ILE A 130 -25.30 5.32 6.07
C ILE A 130 -24.90 3.90 5.66
N ASN A 131 -25.26 2.88 6.45
CA ASN A 131 -24.94 1.49 6.12
C ASN A 131 -25.55 1.05 4.80
N THR A 132 -26.82 1.40 4.56
CA THR A 132 -27.49 1.12 3.28
C THR A 132 -26.83 1.89 2.13
N LEU A 133 -26.49 3.16 2.34
CA LEU A 133 -25.80 4.00 1.36
C LEU A 133 -24.46 3.38 0.91
N VAL A 134 -23.65 2.91 1.87
CA VAL A 134 -22.37 2.25 1.55
C VAL A 134 -22.62 1.01 0.68
N LEU A 135 -23.57 0.14 1.07
CA LEU A 135 -23.87 -1.07 0.31
C LEU A 135 -24.33 -0.76 -1.11
N VAL A 136 -25.20 0.25 -1.28
CA VAL A 136 -25.67 0.67 -2.61
C VAL A 136 -24.51 1.24 -3.45
N LEU A 137 -23.71 2.14 -2.87
CA LEU A 137 -22.62 2.79 -3.61
C LEU A 137 -21.48 1.83 -3.98
N MET A 138 -21.30 0.73 -3.24
CA MET A 138 -20.36 -0.32 -3.63
C MET A 138 -20.83 -1.11 -4.88
N THR A 139 -22.12 -1.11 -5.20
CA THR A 139 -22.64 -1.80 -6.38
C THR A 139 -22.73 -0.90 -7.61
N VAL A 140 -22.68 0.42 -7.43
CA VAL A 140 -22.76 1.39 -8.52
C VAL A 140 -21.35 1.79 -8.97
N PRO A 141 -20.93 1.46 -10.20
CA PRO A 141 -19.62 1.87 -10.69
C PRO A 141 -19.63 3.39 -10.95
N ILE A 142 -18.87 4.14 -10.14
CA ILE A 142 -18.65 5.58 -10.35
C ILE A 142 -17.47 5.72 -11.31
N VAL A 143 -17.74 6.13 -12.55
CA VAL A 143 -16.74 6.33 -13.59
C VAL A 143 -16.71 7.80 -14.01
N GLY A 144 -15.51 8.36 -14.19
CA GLY A 144 -15.34 9.71 -14.75
C GLY A 144 -15.40 10.86 -13.72
N SER A 145 -15.21 10.61 -12.43
CA SER A 145 -15.22 11.67 -11.40
C SER A 145 -13.99 12.62 -11.45
N ALA A 146 -12.89 12.20 -12.05
CA ALA A 146 -11.61 12.93 -12.02
C ALA A 146 -11.68 14.39 -12.54
N PRO A 147 -12.38 14.73 -13.63
CA PRO A 147 -12.51 16.12 -14.06
C PRO A 147 -13.26 17.01 -13.05
N SER A 148 -14.33 16.46 -12.45
CA SER A 148 -15.13 17.19 -11.44
C SER A 148 -14.35 17.39 -10.14
N GLU A 149 -13.60 16.38 -9.71
CA GLU A 149 -12.70 16.47 -8.55
C GLU A 149 -11.61 17.53 -8.77
N PHE A 150 -11.06 17.58 -9.98
CA PHE A 150 -10.07 18.59 -10.36
C PHE A 150 -10.65 20.00 -10.29
N GLN A 151 -11.84 20.25 -10.85
CA GLN A 151 -12.52 21.55 -10.79
C GLN A 151 -12.78 21.98 -9.34
N ILE A 152 -13.32 21.09 -8.50
CA ILE A 152 -13.60 21.37 -7.09
C ILE A 152 -12.33 21.78 -6.35
N LEU A 153 -11.23 21.05 -6.57
CA LEU A 153 -9.96 21.38 -5.93
C LEU A 153 -9.41 22.75 -6.37
N GLN A 154 -9.61 23.11 -7.65
CA GLN A 154 -9.20 24.44 -8.13
C GLN A 154 -10.08 25.55 -7.56
N GLU A 155 -11.39 25.39 -7.57
CA GLU A 155 -12.33 26.39 -7.02
C GLU A 155 -12.12 26.63 -5.52
N LEU A 156 -11.79 25.58 -4.77
CA LEU A 156 -11.51 25.66 -3.35
C LEU A 156 -10.06 26.09 -3.04
N GLN A 157 -9.22 26.35 -4.05
CA GLN A 157 -7.78 26.66 -3.92
C GLN A 157 -7.00 25.55 -3.17
N LEU A 158 -7.44 24.32 -3.29
CA LEU A 158 -6.84 23.13 -2.68
C LEU A 158 -6.00 22.31 -3.68
N TYR A 159 -6.05 22.68 -4.95
CA TYR A 159 -5.23 22.04 -5.98
C TYR A 159 -3.74 22.24 -5.68
N ASP A 160 -2.94 21.24 -5.98
CA ASP A 160 -1.49 21.21 -5.71
C ASP A 160 -1.12 21.49 -4.24
N THR A 161 -1.96 21.03 -3.31
CA THR A 161 -1.67 21.09 -1.87
C THR A 161 -1.83 19.73 -1.20
N MET A 162 -0.97 19.42 -0.22
CA MET A 162 -1.10 18.17 0.56
C MET A 162 -2.43 18.13 1.33
N ILE A 163 -2.92 19.27 1.80
CA ILE A 163 -4.22 19.37 2.49
C ILE A 163 -5.36 19.00 1.54
N GLY A 164 -5.35 19.51 0.31
CA GLY A 164 -6.35 19.16 -0.71
C GLY A 164 -6.35 17.67 -1.01
N ASN A 165 -5.17 17.07 -1.15
CA ASN A 165 -5.05 15.62 -1.31
C ASN A 165 -5.64 14.86 -0.10
N TYR A 166 -5.37 15.30 1.12
CA TYR A 166 -5.89 14.64 2.31
C TYR A 166 -7.42 14.74 2.40
N ILE A 167 -7.99 15.89 2.07
CA ILE A 167 -9.45 16.09 2.00
C ILE A 167 -10.07 15.17 0.94
N GLN A 168 -9.44 15.03 -0.23
CA GLN A 168 -9.88 14.09 -1.28
C GLN A 168 -9.89 12.63 -0.80
N LYS A 169 -8.99 12.25 0.11
CA LYS A 169 -8.94 10.90 0.71
C LYS A 169 -9.95 10.71 1.84
N PHE A 170 -10.68 11.74 2.24
CA PHE A 170 -11.68 11.71 3.31
C PHE A 170 -12.95 10.99 2.84
N ASN A 171 -12.82 9.70 2.57
CA ASN A 171 -13.88 8.86 2.04
C ASN A 171 -14.01 7.60 2.90
N PHE A 172 -15.21 7.34 3.41
CA PHE A 172 -15.55 6.13 4.17
C PHE A 172 -16.28 5.07 3.32
N LEU A 173 -16.68 5.42 2.11
CA LEU A 173 -17.43 4.52 1.23
C LEU A 173 -16.52 3.41 0.70
N GLY A 174 -16.83 2.17 1.03
CA GLY A 174 -16.10 1.03 0.51
C GLY A 174 -15.98 -0.14 1.49
N MET A 175 -15.22 -1.16 1.06
CA MET A 175 -15.08 -2.43 1.75
C MET A 175 -14.56 -2.28 3.18
N TYR A 176 -13.62 -1.37 3.43
CA TYR A 176 -13.03 -1.22 4.77
C TYR A 176 -14.00 -0.68 5.81
N TYR A 177 -14.98 0.14 5.41
CA TYR A 177 -16.09 0.49 6.28
C TYR A 177 -16.83 -0.76 6.77
N LEU A 178 -17.16 -1.70 5.86
CA LEU A 178 -17.86 -2.94 6.22
C LEU A 178 -17.03 -3.82 7.15
N VAL A 179 -15.71 -3.88 6.93
CA VAL A 179 -14.79 -4.62 7.83
C VAL A 179 -14.83 -4.04 9.24
N TYR A 180 -14.73 -2.72 9.38
CA TYR A 180 -14.82 -2.06 10.68
C TYR A 180 -16.20 -2.18 11.31
N TYR A 181 -17.26 -1.97 10.53
CA TYR A 181 -18.63 -2.14 10.99
C TYR A 181 -18.85 -3.53 11.55
N ALA A 182 -18.43 -4.58 10.85
CA ALA A 182 -18.56 -5.96 11.31
C ALA A 182 -17.73 -6.22 12.58
N ALA A 183 -16.50 -5.72 12.65
CA ALA A 183 -15.66 -5.85 13.83
C ALA A 183 -16.30 -5.22 15.07
N PHE A 184 -16.80 -3.99 14.94
CA PHE A 184 -17.47 -3.31 16.05
C PHE A 184 -18.83 -3.91 16.40
N LYS A 185 -19.59 -4.38 15.43
CA LYS A 185 -20.90 -5.01 15.67
C LYS A 185 -20.78 -6.31 16.45
N ASN A 186 -19.72 -7.08 16.21
CA ASN A 186 -19.45 -8.35 16.88
C ASN A 186 -18.76 -8.17 18.26
N MET A 187 -18.34 -6.96 18.60
CA MET A 187 -17.69 -6.67 19.86
C MET A 187 -18.74 -6.50 20.98
N SER A 188 -18.56 -7.16 22.13
CA SER A 188 -19.43 -6.96 23.29
C SER A 188 -19.50 -5.51 23.73
N ASN A 189 -20.69 -5.09 24.18
CA ASN A 189 -20.90 -3.76 24.76
C ASN A 189 -20.39 -3.64 26.21
N ASP A 190 -20.10 -4.76 26.88
CA ASP A 190 -19.69 -4.80 28.28
C ASP A 190 -18.48 -3.89 28.57
N PHE A 191 -17.54 -3.81 27.61
CA PHE A 191 -16.37 -2.94 27.72
C PHE A 191 -16.74 -1.45 27.76
N ALA A 192 -17.72 -1.07 26.94
CA ALA A 192 -18.20 0.32 26.91
C ALA A 192 -19.05 0.63 28.16
N GLU A 193 -19.92 -0.29 28.56
CA GLU A 193 -20.80 -0.16 29.74
C GLU A 193 -20.00 -0.04 31.02
N ALA A 194 -18.96 -0.87 31.22
CA ALA A 194 -18.07 -0.76 32.35
C ALA A 194 -17.40 0.61 32.43
N ALA A 195 -16.92 1.14 31.30
CA ALA A 195 -16.29 2.44 31.25
C ALA A 195 -17.28 3.60 31.50
N TYR A 196 -18.54 3.47 31.08
CA TYR A 196 -19.58 4.46 31.38
C TYR A 196 -19.94 4.48 32.88
N VAL A 197 -19.94 3.33 33.56
CA VAL A 197 -20.11 3.26 35.03
C VAL A 197 -18.97 3.98 35.72
N ASP A 198 -17.75 3.92 35.19
CA ASP A 198 -16.58 4.66 35.68
C ASP A 198 -16.59 6.16 35.30
N GLY A 199 -17.65 6.64 34.64
CA GLY A 199 -17.84 8.06 34.29
C GLY A 199 -17.07 8.48 33.00
N ALA A 200 -16.65 7.55 32.17
CA ALA A 200 -16.00 7.90 30.91
C ALA A 200 -17.02 8.47 29.91
N SER A 201 -16.63 9.50 29.15
CA SER A 201 -17.43 10.04 28.06
C SER A 201 -17.36 9.12 26.84
N GLU A 202 -18.36 9.19 25.95
CA GLU A 202 -18.43 8.38 24.70
C GLU A 202 -17.16 8.50 23.85
N LEU A 203 -16.62 9.70 23.69
CA LEU A 203 -15.37 9.93 22.94
C LEU A 203 -14.18 9.25 23.61
N ARG A 204 -14.12 9.28 24.95
CA ARG A 204 -13.06 8.62 25.71
C ARG A 204 -13.15 7.10 25.57
N VAL A 205 -14.35 6.53 25.65
CA VAL A 205 -14.60 5.11 25.44
C VAL A 205 -14.16 4.70 24.02
N MET A 206 -14.57 5.45 23.02
CA MET A 206 -14.18 5.19 21.64
C MET A 206 -12.65 5.16 21.47
N ILE A 207 -11.95 6.22 21.88
CA ILE A 207 -10.52 6.40 21.59
C ILE A 207 -9.63 5.53 22.48
N GLN A 208 -9.95 5.40 23.78
CA GLN A 208 -9.06 4.75 24.74
C GLN A 208 -9.35 3.26 24.95
N ILE A 209 -10.55 2.79 24.60
CA ILE A 209 -10.96 1.41 24.86
C ILE A 209 -11.25 0.68 23.55
N ILE A 210 -12.24 1.15 22.80
CA ILE A 210 -12.78 0.39 21.66
C ILE A 210 -11.85 0.38 20.45
N ILE A 211 -11.33 1.54 20.04
CA ILE A 211 -10.40 1.63 18.89
C ILE A 211 -9.12 0.81 19.12
N PRO A 212 -8.46 0.85 20.30
CA PRO A 212 -7.30 0.02 20.56
C PRO A 212 -7.55 -1.49 20.45
N MET A 213 -8.76 -1.96 20.78
CA MET A 213 -9.11 -3.39 20.66
C MET A 213 -9.07 -3.90 19.20
N ILE A 214 -9.29 -3.04 18.23
CA ILE A 214 -9.19 -3.37 16.78
C ILE A 214 -7.94 -2.78 16.13
N ALA A 215 -6.94 -2.36 16.91
CA ALA A 215 -5.71 -1.75 16.38
C ALA A 215 -5.01 -2.59 15.31
N ASN A 216 -5.10 -3.93 15.40
CA ASN A 216 -4.56 -4.82 14.40
C ASN A 216 -5.28 -4.68 13.05
N ILE A 217 -6.62 -4.51 13.03
CA ILE A 217 -7.40 -4.30 11.81
C ILE A 217 -7.04 -2.94 11.22
N ILE A 218 -6.97 -1.90 12.06
CA ILE A 218 -6.59 -0.55 11.62
C ILE A 218 -5.18 -0.55 11.02
N GLY A 219 -4.23 -1.22 11.68
CA GLY A 219 -2.87 -1.35 11.18
C GLY A 219 -2.79 -2.10 9.83
N THR A 220 -3.62 -3.14 9.66
CA THR A 220 -3.72 -3.87 8.39
C THR A 220 -4.26 -2.98 7.28
N VAL A 221 -5.37 -2.26 7.51
CA VAL A 221 -5.97 -1.34 6.53
C VAL A 221 -5.00 -0.20 6.20
N PHE A 222 -4.33 0.35 7.21
CA PHE A 222 -3.29 1.36 7.01
C PHE A 222 -2.17 0.86 6.10
N LEU A 223 -1.64 -0.35 6.35
CA LEU A 223 -0.55 -0.91 5.57
C LEU A 223 -0.97 -1.18 4.12
N ILE A 224 -2.17 -1.68 3.88
CA ILE A 224 -2.68 -1.89 2.52
C ILE A 224 -2.71 -0.56 1.77
N HIS A 225 -3.33 0.47 2.37
CA HIS A 225 -3.38 1.80 1.74
C HIS A 225 -2.01 2.46 1.62
N PHE A 226 -1.10 2.22 2.59
CA PHE A 226 0.26 2.72 2.49
C PHE A 226 0.98 2.14 1.27
N ILE A 227 0.84 0.82 1.01
CA ILE A 227 1.44 0.18 -0.16
C ILE A 227 0.84 0.76 -1.45
N ASP A 228 -0.48 0.97 -1.49
CA ASP A 228 -1.17 1.55 -2.64
C ASP A 228 -0.63 2.96 -2.94
N PHE A 229 -0.60 3.83 -1.93
CA PHE A 229 -0.13 5.22 -2.11
C PHE A 229 1.38 5.34 -2.31
N TRP A 230 2.17 4.41 -1.76
CA TRP A 230 3.61 4.38 -2.03
C TRP A 230 3.93 4.16 -3.50
N ASN A 231 3.13 3.33 -4.17
CA ASN A 231 3.30 3.00 -5.59
C ASN A 231 2.52 3.95 -6.53
N ASP A 232 1.67 4.82 -5.98
CA ASP A 232 0.85 5.72 -6.77
C ASP A 232 1.67 6.86 -7.36
N TYR A 233 1.78 6.88 -8.69
CA TYR A 233 2.38 8.00 -9.42
C TYR A 233 1.32 8.85 -10.12
N GLN A 234 0.13 8.33 -10.36
CA GLN A 234 -0.91 8.99 -11.15
C GLN A 234 -1.58 10.12 -10.38
N THR A 235 -1.98 9.87 -9.14
CA THR A 235 -2.61 10.91 -8.31
C THR A 235 -1.65 12.09 -8.06
N PRO A 236 -0.39 11.89 -7.63
CA PRO A 236 0.55 12.99 -7.51
C PRO A 236 0.85 13.70 -8.83
N LEU A 237 0.85 12.98 -9.94
CA LEU A 237 1.06 13.60 -11.26
C LEU A 237 -0.07 14.55 -11.64
N LEU A 238 -1.32 14.20 -11.30
CA LEU A 238 -2.52 14.96 -11.69
C LEU A 238 -2.88 16.06 -10.69
N TYR A 239 -2.81 15.79 -9.38
CA TYR A 239 -3.36 16.65 -8.35
C TYR A 239 -2.31 17.34 -7.47
N LEU A 240 -1.05 16.87 -7.53
CA LEU A 240 0.08 17.37 -6.74
C LEU A 240 1.33 17.59 -7.63
N PRO A 241 1.24 18.35 -8.73
CA PRO A 241 2.34 18.47 -9.68
C PRO A 241 3.63 19.01 -9.05
N SER A 242 3.57 19.86 -8.01
CA SER A 242 4.74 20.38 -7.31
C SER A 242 5.34 19.38 -6.30
N TYR A 243 4.62 18.34 -5.92
CA TYR A 243 5.08 17.34 -4.93
C TYR A 243 5.44 16.03 -5.63
N ALA A 244 6.50 16.02 -6.41
CA ALA A 244 6.95 14.81 -7.09
C ALA A 244 7.31 13.71 -6.07
N THR A 245 6.74 12.50 -6.24
CA THR A 245 6.99 11.32 -5.42
C THR A 245 8.03 10.40 -6.06
N LEU A 246 8.58 9.43 -5.31
CA LEU A 246 9.49 8.42 -5.85
C LEU A 246 8.85 7.58 -6.97
N ALA A 247 7.57 7.22 -6.82
CA ALA A 247 6.83 6.52 -7.87
C ALA A 247 6.76 7.34 -9.16
N ARG A 248 6.53 8.65 -9.07
CA ARG A 248 6.61 9.57 -10.22
C ARG A 248 8.03 9.69 -10.77
N GLY A 249 9.05 9.72 -9.90
CA GLY A 249 10.46 9.72 -10.30
C GLY A 249 10.82 8.45 -11.09
N LEU A 250 10.39 7.28 -10.63
CA LEU A 250 10.58 6.01 -11.34
C LEU A 250 9.83 5.99 -12.69
N PHE A 251 8.60 6.52 -12.72
CA PHE A 251 7.85 6.66 -13.97
C PHE A 251 8.61 7.54 -14.97
N THR A 252 9.18 8.66 -14.53
CA THR A 252 10.02 9.53 -15.38
C THR A 252 11.29 8.82 -15.83
N LEU A 253 11.98 8.12 -14.90
CA LEU A 253 13.17 7.33 -15.20
C LEU A 253 12.88 6.25 -16.26
N SER A 254 11.75 5.56 -16.16
CA SER A 254 11.37 4.51 -17.11
C SER A 254 11.15 5.02 -18.53
N ARG A 255 10.90 6.30 -18.72
CA ARG A 255 10.68 6.97 -20.00
C ARG A 255 11.92 7.64 -20.59
N LYS A 256 13.04 7.68 -19.86
CA LYS A 256 14.30 8.20 -20.40
C LYS A 256 14.75 7.33 -21.58
N GLN A 257 15.06 7.95 -22.72
CA GLN A 257 15.44 7.24 -23.95
C GLN A 257 16.95 7.30 -24.22
N GLN A 258 17.67 8.17 -23.52
CA GLN A 258 19.11 8.41 -23.75
C GLN A 258 19.85 8.50 -22.40
N GLY A 259 21.16 8.25 -22.47
CA GLY A 259 22.08 8.27 -21.33
C GLY A 259 22.05 6.99 -20.50
N ASP A 260 22.88 6.95 -19.46
CA ASP A 260 23.07 5.75 -18.61
C ASP A 260 21.78 5.30 -17.93
N PHE A 261 20.94 6.25 -17.54
CA PHE A 261 19.65 5.96 -16.89
C PHE A 261 18.57 5.39 -17.82
N ALA A 262 18.80 5.41 -19.14
CA ALA A 262 17.91 4.77 -20.13
C ALA A 262 18.11 3.25 -20.21
N THR A 263 19.13 2.72 -19.52
CA THR A 263 19.49 1.30 -19.59
C THR A 263 18.59 0.44 -18.71
N VAL A 264 18.41 -0.83 -19.13
CA VAL A 264 17.57 -1.77 -18.38
C VAL A 264 18.11 -2.04 -16.98
N PRO A 265 19.43 -2.25 -16.76
CA PRO A 265 19.98 -2.45 -15.41
C PRO A 265 19.65 -1.30 -14.45
N TYR A 266 19.79 -0.06 -14.86
CA TYR A 266 19.42 1.10 -14.01
C TYR A 266 17.93 1.17 -13.72
N ARG A 267 17.07 0.87 -14.71
CA ARG A 267 15.62 0.82 -14.47
C ARG A 267 15.23 -0.26 -13.47
N MET A 268 15.85 -1.45 -13.56
CA MET A 268 15.64 -2.53 -12.60
C MET A 268 16.13 -2.15 -11.20
N ALA A 269 17.28 -1.49 -11.10
CA ALA A 269 17.77 -0.96 -9.82
C ALA A 269 16.79 0.06 -9.22
N GLY A 270 16.21 0.95 -10.03
CA GLY A 270 15.17 1.89 -9.60
C GLY A 270 13.90 1.22 -9.11
N CYS A 271 13.41 0.20 -9.82
CA CYS A 271 12.26 -0.60 -9.40
C CYS A 271 12.50 -1.28 -8.05
N LEU A 272 13.66 -1.89 -7.87
CA LEU A 272 14.02 -2.57 -6.63
C LEU A 272 14.21 -1.59 -5.47
N LEU A 273 14.79 -0.42 -5.73
CA LEU A 273 14.93 0.62 -4.72
C LEU A 273 13.57 1.11 -4.22
N LEU A 274 12.60 1.29 -5.12
CA LEU A 274 11.22 1.64 -4.74
C LEU A 274 10.52 0.49 -4.00
N ALA A 275 10.76 -0.76 -4.37
CA ALA A 275 10.15 -1.94 -3.74
C ALA A 275 10.73 -2.27 -2.35
N THR A 276 11.99 -1.92 -2.09
CA THR A 276 12.71 -2.29 -0.87
C THR A 276 12.00 -1.84 0.43
N PRO A 277 11.53 -0.58 0.59
CA PRO A 277 10.83 -0.16 1.81
C PRO A 277 9.55 -0.95 2.06
N ILE A 278 8.80 -1.27 1.00
CA ILE A 278 7.57 -2.08 1.10
C ILE A 278 7.89 -3.50 1.56
N LEU A 279 8.93 -4.11 1.00
CA LEU A 279 9.38 -5.45 1.40
C LEU A 279 9.80 -5.48 2.87
N ILE A 280 10.55 -4.47 3.33
CA ILE A 280 10.95 -4.34 4.73
C ILE A 280 9.72 -4.22 5.63
N LEU A 281 8.79 -3.34 5.30
CA LEU A 281 7.54 -3.18 6.05
C LEU A 281 6.73 -4.48 6.07
N PHE A 282 6.60 -5.16 4.94
CA PHE A 282 5.91 -6.44 4.87
C PHE A 282 6.55 -7.49 5.78
N LEU A 283 7.89 -7.61 5.77
CA LEU A 283 8.60 -8.57 6.62
C LEU A 283 8.40 -8.27 8.13
N ILE A 284 8.34 -7.00 8.51
CA ILE A 284 8.09 -6.57 9.89
C ILE A 284 6.65 -6.88 10.32
N PHE A 285 5.68 -6.64 9.44
CA PHE A 285 4.26 -6.68 9.77
C PHE A 285 3.53 -7.95 9.29
N LYS A 286 4.21 -8.89 8.61
CA LYS A 286 3.60 -10.09 8.02
C LYS A 286 2.74 -10.90 9.00
N GLU A 287 3.18 -11.05 10.24
CA GLU A 287 2.44 -11.81 11.26
C GLU A 287 1.14 -11.13 11.65
N LYS A 288 1.14 -9.80 11.75
CA LYS A 288 -0.06 -9.01 12.02
C LYS A 288 -1.03 -9.03 10.84
N LEU A 289 -0.52 -8.98 9.61
CA LEU A 289 -1.32 -9.07 8.38
C LEU A 289 -1.98 -10.44 8.23
N MET A 290 -1.23 -11.51 8.48
CA MET A 290 -1.72 -12.88 8.30
C MET A 290 -2.61 -13.34 9.47
N GLY A 291 -2.34 -12.93 10.71
CA GLY A 291 -3.11 -13.31 11.88
C GLY A 291 -4.57 -12.85 11.84
N ASN A 292 -4.87 -11.75 11.17
CA ASN A 292 -6.22 -11.23 11.03
C ASN A 292 -7.04 -11.89 9.90
N LEU A 293 -6.37 -12.47 8.89
CA LEU A 293 -7.03 -13.22 7.83
C LEU A 293 -7.56 -14.59 8.32
N SER A 294 -6.98 -15.14 9.38
CA SER A 294 -7.43 -16.42 9.97
C SER A 294 -8.59 -16.26 10.95
N MET A 295 -8.88 -15.06 11.46
CA MET A 295 -10.00 -14.83 12.39
C MET A 295 -11.38 -14.79 11.70
N GLY A 296 -11.45 -14.80 10.38
CA GLY A 296 -12.69 -14.98 9.60
C GLY A 296 -13.12 -16.43 9.40
N GLY A 297 -12.33 -17.40 9.82
CA GLY A 297 -12.58 -18.83 9.75
C GLY A 297 -12.72 -19.42 11.16
N ILE A 298 -13.95 -19.74 11.52
CA ILE A 298 -14.42 -20.71 12.54
C ILE A 298 -13.40 -21.03 13.66
N LYS A 299 -13.64 -20.49 14.86
CA LYS A 299 -13.18 -21.15 16.08
C LYS A 299 -13.98 -22.43 16.27
N GLU A 300 -13.33 -23.59 16.11
CA GLU A 300 -13.74 -24.79 16.80
C GLU A 300 -13.50 -24.63 18.30
#